data_c3f1fc9714fba0f27c9b4ff5483e58b3
#
_entry.id   c3f1fc9714fba0f27c9b4ff5483e58b3
#
_cell.length_a   1.000
_cell.length_b   1.000
_cell.length_c   1.000
_cell.angle_alpha   90.00
_cell.angle_beta   90.00
_cell.angle_gamma   90.00
#
_symmetry.space_group_name_H-M   'P 1'
#
loop_
_entity.id
_entity.type
_entity.pdbx_description
1 polymer ?
#
loop_
_entity_poly.entity_id
_entity_poly.type
_entity_poly.pdbx_seq_one_letter_code
_entity_poly.pdbx_strand_id
1 'polypeptide(L)'
;MTITAPAATTAHAAGATTDPMRNHARAAGIFYLLTFVSSIPALILIGPVLHNPDYVTSGGQDTRVLWGCLLDAVNALTAVGSAVALYPVVKRQNRSMALGFVTSRLLEAAVVMIGVVSLLAVVTLRQDFAGSTGGDAASLTVTANALVDLRNWTFLLGPGLMPAFNAILLGTLLYRSRLVPRIIPTVGLIGAPLLLTAMLATFFGAIDQVSSVAGILTLPVAAWEFSVGLWMTFKGFTPSPVLPTIDPADTKAVAHPAV
;
A
#
# COMPACT_ATOMS: atom_id res chain seq x y z
N MET A 1 -13.12 67.55 -29.03
CA MET A 1 -12.55 66.35 -29.68
C MET A 1 -11.86 65.54 -28.56
N THR A 2 -12.61 64.60 -27.95
CA THR A 2 -12.17 63.84 -26.78
C THR A 2 -11.75 62.46 -27.25
N ILE A 3 -10.47 62.13 -27.17
CA ILE A 3 -9.92 60.87 -27.58
C ILE A 3 -10.00 59.90 -26.39
N THR A 4 -10.91 58.90 -26.50
CA THR A 4 -11.04 57.82 -25.53
C THR A 4 -9.99 56.73 -25.86
N ALA A 5 -9.06 56.48 -24.94
CA ALA A 5 -8.09 55.39 -25.05
C ALA A 5 -8.77 54.05 -24.81
N PRO A 6 -8.43 52.96 -25.52
CA PRO A 6 -8.99 51.66 -25.26
C PRO A 6 -8.36 51.04 -23.99
N ALA A 7 -9.22 50.52 -23.13
CA ALA A 7 -8.83 49.78 -21.96
C ALA A 7 -8.14 48.49 -22.36
N ALA A 8 -6.89 48.32 -21.92
CA ALA A 8 -6.15 47.08 -22.06
C ALA A 8 -6.77 45.98 -21.20
N THR A 9 -7.37 45.01 -21.85
CA THR A 9 -7.87 43.78 -21.21
C THR A 9 -6.66 42.92 -20.81
N THR A 10 -6.22 43.03 -19.57
CA THR A 10 -5.27 42.08 -19.00
C THR A 10 -5.99 40.75 -18.82
N ALA A 11 -5.74 39.80 -19.74
CA ALA A 11 -6.11 38.42 -19.57
C ALA A 11 -5.33 37.88 -18.36
N HIS A 12 -5.99 37.83 -17.20
CA HIS A 12 -5.47 37.15 -16.03
C HIS A 12 -5.47 35.66 -16.36
N ALA A 13 -4.26 35.07 -16.52
CA ALA A 13 -4.09 33.64 -16.58
C ALA A 13 -4.63 33.08 -15.26
N ALA A 14 -5.80 32.45 -15.33
CA ALA A 14 -6.40 31.68 -14.23
C ALA A 14 -5.42 30.53 -13.91
N GLY A 15 -4.53 30.75 -12.97
CA GLY A 15 -3.74 29.70 -12.36
C GLY A 15 -4.72 28.65 -11.82
N ALA A 16 -4.67 27.45 -12.35
CA ALA A 16 -5.50 26.34 -11.89
C ALA A 16 -5.18 26.07 -10.42
N THR A 17 -6.00 26.62 -9.50
CA THR A 17 -5.95 26.27 -8.08
C THR A 17 -6.36 24.81 -7.96
N THR A 18 -5.37 23.91 -7.83
CA THR A 18 -5.61 22.50 -7.61
C THR A 18 -6.34 22.34 -6.29
N ASP A 19 -7.55 21.77 -6.34
CA ASP A 19 -8.33 21.43 -5.15
C ASP A 19 -7.49 20.57 -4.20
N PRO A 20 -7.19 21.02 -2.95
CA PRO A 20 -6.39 20.27 -2.00
C PRO A 20 -6.91 18.85 -1.76
N MET A 21 -8.24 18.65 -1.81
CA MET A 21 -8.84 17.33 -1.65
C MET A 21 -8.55 16.40 -2.82
N ARG A 22 -8.47 16.94 -4.03
CA ARG A 22 -8.08 16.17 -5.21
C ARG A 22 -6.61 15.71 -5.14
N ASN A 23 -5.74 16.53 -4.56
CA ASN A 23 -4.34 16.15 -4.35
C ASN A 23 -4.21 15.01 -3.33
N HIS A 24 -4.97 15.04 -2.24
CA HIS A 24 -5.02 13.93 -1.28
C HIS A 24 -5.53 12.63 -1.92
N ALA A 25 -6.59 12.70 -2.74
CA ALA A 25 -7.10 11.54 -3.45
C ALA A 25 -6.03 10.96 -4.40
N ARG A 26 -5.42 11.81 -5.23
CA ARG A 26 -4.38 11.39 -6.19
C ARG A 26 -3.17 10.77 -5.49
N ALA A 27 -2.66 11.43 -4.45
CA ALA A 27 -1.53 10.90 -3.69
C ALA A 27 -1.85 9.52 -3.11
N ALA A 28 -3.00 9.36 -2.47
CA ALA A 28 -3.44 8.07 -1.94
C ALA A 28 -3.59 7.01 -3.04
N GLY A 29 -4.22 7.36 -4.16
CA GLY A 29 -4.40 6.47 -5.30
C GLY A 29 -3.08 6.01 -5.90
N ILE A 30 -2.13 6.94 -6.10
CA ILE A 30 -0.78 6.63 -6.59
C ILE A 30 -0.07 5.69 -5.62
N PHE A 31 -0.11 5.96 -4.31
CA PHE A 31 0.48 5.07 -3.32
C PHE A 31 -0.14 3.66 -3.34
N TYR A 32 -1.46 3.53 -3.47
CA TYR A 32 -2.11 2.24 -3.64
C TYR A 32 -1.64 1.50 -4.90
N LEU A 33 -1.48 2.18 -6.03
CA LEU A 33 -0.98 1.55 -7.26
C LEU A 33 0.50 1.16 -7.14
N LEU A 34 1.30 1.99 -6.45
CA LEU A 34 2.70 1.69 -6.20
C LEU A 34 2.88 0.45 -5.32
N THR A 35 1.95 0.14 -4.38
CA THR A 35 2.04 -1.12 -3.62
C THR A 35 1.97 -2.34 -4.55
N PHE A 36 1.12 -2.33 -5.60
CA PHE A 36 1.06 -3.43 -6.57
C PHE A 36 2.31 -3.48 -7.47
N VAL A 37 2.75 -2.32 -7.96
CA VAL A 37 3.92 -2.22 -8.85
C VAL A 37 5.20 -2.64 -8.13
N SER A 38 5.30 -2.47 -6.81
CA SER A 38 6.45 -2.88 -6.02
C SER A 38 6.33 -4.31 -5.49
N SER A 39 5.19 -4.71 -4.92
CA SER A 39 5.04 -6.01 -4.24
C SER A 39 5.06 -7.20 -5.20
N ILE A 40 4.41 -7.09 -6.38
CA ILE A 40 4.34 -8.21 -7.33
C ILE A 40 5.74 -8.55 -7.89
N PRO A 41 6.54 -7.59 -8.42
CA PRO A 41 7.90 -7.90 -8.82
C PRO A 41 8.81 -8.30 -7.65
N ALA A 42 8.63 -7.71 -6.45
CA ALA A 42 9.38 -8.11 -5.27
C ALA A 42 9.26 -9.60 -5.00
N LEU A 43 8.03 -10.13 -4.96
CA LEU A 43 7.78 -11.55 -4.72
C LEU A 43 8.48 -12.46 -5.74
N ILE A 44 8.49 -12.06 -7.02
CA ILE A 44 9.17 -12.81 -8.08
C ILE A 44 10.70 -12.77 -7.90
N LEU A 45 11.23 -11.60 -7.51
CA LEU A 45 12.68 -11.39 -7.38
C LEU A 45 13.27 -12.10 -6.17
N ILE A 46 12.55 -12.20 -5.05
CA ILE A 46 12.99 -12.93 -3.85
C ILE A 46 12.80 -14.46 -3.98
N GLY A 47 12.13 -14.94 -5.04
CA GLY A 47 11.88 -16.36 -5.28
C GLY A 47 13.08 -17.27 -5.10
N PRO A 48 14.29 -16.95 -5.58
CA PRO A 48 15.47 -17.80 -5.40
C PRO A 48 15.79 -18.13 -3.95
N VAL A 49 15.63 -17.20 -3.03
CA VAL A 49 15.88 -17.43 -1.59
C VAL A 49 14.72 -18.16 -0.91
N LEU A 50 13.50 -18.00 -1.40
CA LEU A 50 12.32 -18.65 -0.81
C LEU A 50 12.16 -20.12 -1.20
N HIS A 51 12.63 -20.50 -2.40
CA HIS A 51 12.40 -21.85 -2.98
C HIS A 51 13.66 -22.72 -3.04
N ASN A 52 14.81 -22.22 -2.59
CA ASN A 52 16.05 -23.00 -2.54
C ASN A 52 16.54 -23.10 -1.10
N PRO A 53 16.33 -24.25 -0.42
CA PRO A 53 16.83 -24.47 0.95
C PRO A 53 18.35 -24.33 1.09
N ASP A 54 19.09 -24.57 0.00
CA ASP A 54 20.54 -24.49 -0.06
C ASP A 54 21.04 -23.15 -0.60
N TYR A 55 20.20 -22.11 -0.64
CA TYR A 55 20.55 -20.81 -1.19
C TYR A 55 21.83 -20.24 -0.57
N VAL A 56 22.03 -20.40 0.73
CA VAL A 56 23.17 -19.84 1.45
C VAL A 56 24.50 -20.48 1.06
N THR A 57 24.49 -21.75 0.62
CA THR A 57 25.68 -22.51 0.21
C THR A 57 25.84 -22.64 -1.30
N SER A 58 24.79 -22.33 -2.06
CA SER A 58 24.79 -22.40 -3.53
C SER A 58 25.29 -21.11 -4.18
N GLY A 59 25.62 -21.17 -5.48
CA GLY A 59 25.90 -19.99 -6.30
C GLY A 59 24.63 -19.12 -6.43
N GLY A 60 24.63 -17.89 -5.88
CA GLY A 60 23.42 -17.15 -5.68
C GLY A 60 23.11 -16.05 -6.68
N GLN A 61 21.87 -15.62 -6.64
CA GLN A 61 21.33 -14.48 -7.37
C GLN A 61 21.13 -13.29 -6.42
N ASP A 62 22.15 -12.94 -5.62
CA ASP A 62 22.05 -11.92 -4.57
C ASP A 62 21.49 -10.59 -5.06
N THR A 63 22.02 -10.09 -6.18
CA THR A 63 21.56 -8.82 -6.76
C THR A 63 20.05 -8.86 -7.05
N ARG A 64 19.53 -9.99 -7.51
CA ARG A 64 18.10 -10.18 -7.77
C ARG A 64 17.29 -10.13 -6.47
N VAL A 65 17.76 -10.82 -5.42
CA VAL A 65 17.12 -10.81 -4.11
C VAL A 65 17.17 -9.42 -3.47
N LEU A 66 18.31 -8.73 -3.56
CA LEU A 66 18.46 -7.34 -3.06
C LEU A 66 17.47 -6.37 -3.72
N TRP A 67 17.26 -6.46 -5.05
CA TRP A 67 16.22 -5.68 -5.73
C TRP A 67 14.82 -6.03 -5.23
N GLY A 68 14.53 -7.31 -4.99
CA GLY A 68 13.27 -7.74 -4.41
C GLY A 68 13.03 -7.15 -3.01
N CYS A 69 14.05 -7.19 -2.14
CA CYS A 69 14.01 -6.57 -0.82
C CYS A 69 13.82 -5.05 -0.88
N LEU A 70 14.47 -4.37 -1.82
CA LEU A 70 14.28 -2.92 -2.03
C LEU A 70 12.84 -2.61 -2.45
N LEU A 71 12.26 -3.40 -3.35
CA LEU A 71 10.87 -3.21 -3.78
C LEU A 71 9.87 -3.52 -2.65
N ASP A 72 10.12 -4.52 -1.80
CA ASP A 72 9.30 -4.75 -0.60
C ASP A 72 9.42 -3.59 0.40
N ALA A 73 10.59 -2.99 0.55
CA ALA A 73 10.75 -1.78 1.36
C ALA A 73 9.96 -0.58 0.78
N VAL A 74 9.98 -0.40 -0.54
CA VAL A 74 9.15 0.60 -1.24
C VAL A 74 7.67 0.31 -1.02
N ASN A 75 7.25 -0.96 -1.09
CA ASN A 75 5.89 -1.37 -0.79
C ASN A 75 5.46 -0.96 0.63
N ALA A 76 6.29 -1.23 1.63
CA ALA A 76 6.03 -0.83 3.02
C ALA A 76 5.85 0.69 3.17
N LEU A 77 6.74 1.48 2.56
CA LEU A 77 6.67 2.95 2.60
C LEU A 77 5.41 3.48 1.89
N THR A 78 5.04 2.91 0.75
CA THR A 78 3.86 3.34 0.00
C THR A 78 2.55 2.94 0.70
N ALA A 79 2.53 1.83 1.43
CA ALA A 79 1.40 1.45 2.29
C ALA A 79 1.15 2.52 3.37
N VAL A 80 2.20 2.97 4.08
CA VAL A 80 2.10 4.07 5.05
C VAL A 80 1.70 5.37 4.35
N GLY A 81 2.31 5.69 3.19
CA GLY A 81 2.00 6.89 2.42
C GLY A 81 0.52 6.98 2.03
N SER A 82 -0.10 5.85 1.65
CA SER A 82 -1.53 5.80 1.32
C SER A 82 -2.41 6.17 2.52
N ALA A 83 -2.08 5.69 3.71
CA ALA A 83 -2.81 5.98 4.93
C ALA A 83 -2.65 7.42 5.38
N VAL A 84 -1.43 7.95 5.32
CA VAL A 84 -1.14 9.37 5.65
C VAL A 84 -1.88 10.31 4.69
N ALA A 85 -1.89 10.01 3.39
CA ALA A 85 -2.60 10.82 2.39
C ALA A 85 -4.12 10.82 2.60
N LEU A 86 -4.71 9.70 3.05
CA LEU A 86 -6.16 9.58 3.28
C LEU A 86 -6.61 10.13 4.63
N TYR A 87 -5.75 10.10 5.66
CA TYR A 87 -6.12 10.47 7.02
C TYR A 87 -6.80 11.84 7.15
N PRO A 88 -6.30 12.93 6.52
CA PRO A 88 -6.93 14.26 6.62
C PRO A 88 -8.38 14.28 6.15
N VAL A 89 -8.73 13.40 5.21
CA VAL A 89 -10.06 13.29 4.62
C VAL A 89 -10.97 12.40 5.48
N VAL A 90 -10.55 11.15 5.71
CA VAL A 90 -11.42 10.15 6.36
C VAL A 90 -11.62 10.38 7.86
N LYS A 91 -10.70 11.10 8.55
CA LYS A 91 -10.85 11.47 9.96
C LYS A 91 -12.07 12.39 10.22
N ARG A 92 -12.54 13.11 9.18
CA ARG A 92 -13.71 13.99 9.26
C ARG A 92 -15.00 13.21 9.47
N GLN A 93 -15.04 11.98 9.02
CA GLN A 93 -16.19 11.09 9.21
C GLN A 93 -16.13 10.33 10.53
N ASN A 94 -14.98 9.69 10.82
CA ASN A 94 -14.76 8.98 12.08
C ASN A 94 -13.26 8.93 12.39
N ARG A 95 -12.86 9.70 13.40
CA ARG A 95 -11.45 9.84 13.79
C ARG A 95 -10.84 8.54 14.29
N SER A 96 -11.59 7.77 15.08
CA SER A 96 -11.10 6.50 15.65
C SER A 96 -10.87 5.45 14.56
N MET A 97 -11.80 5.29 13.63
CA MET A 97 -11.63 4.36 12.51
C MET A 97 -10.50 4.80 11.56
N ALA A 98 -10.37 6.12 11.32
CA ALA A 98 -9.28 6.65 10.51
C ALA A 98 -7.91 6.40 11.15
N LEU A 99 -7.81 6.57 12.48
CA LEU A 99 -6.60 6.26 13.23
C LEU A 99 -6.32 4.76 13.22
N GLY A 100 -7.34 3.92 13.38
CA GLY A 100 -7.23 2.47 13.26
C GLY A 100 -6.68 2.03 11.91
N PHE A 101 -7.13 2.66 10.82
CA PHE A 101 -6.61 2.41 9.47
C PHE A 101 -5.12 2.78 9.35
N VAL A 102 -4.72 3.96 9.84
CA VAL A 102 -3.31 4.39 9.85
C VAL A 102 -2.45 3.42 10.64
N THR A 103 -2.92 3.02 11.84
CA THR A 103 -2.21 2.07 12.71
C THR A 103 -2.07 0.69 12.04
N SER A 104 -3.12 0.21 11.38
CA SER A 104 -3.10 -1.05 10.64
C SER A 104 -2.09 -1.02 9.49
N ARG A 105 -2.05 0.05 8.69
CA ARG A 105 -1.06 0.23 7.63
C ARG A 105 0.37 0.35 8.16
N LEU A 106 0.55 1.02 9.29
CA LEU A 106 1.87 1.13 9.93
C LEU A 106 2.35 -0.23 10.46
N LEU A 107 1.45 -1.00 11.08
CA LEU A 107 1.77 -2.36 11.54
C LEU A 107 2.12 -3.28 10.38
N GLU A 108 1.34 -3.25 9.30
CA GLU A 108 1.62 -3.97 8.06
C GLU A 108 3.02 -3.66 7.54
N ALA A 109 3.35 -2.38 7.39
CA ALA A 109 4.66 -1.93 6.91
C ALA A 109 5.80 -2.37 7.83
N ALA A 110 5.62 -2.27 9.15
CA ALA A 110 6.63 -2.72 10.12
C ALA A 110 6.89 -4.23 10.00
N VAL A 111 5.85 -5.03 9.86
CA VAL A 111 5.98 -6.49 9.70
C VAL A 111 6.63 -6.85 8.36
N VAL A 112 6.31 -6.15 7.27
CA VAL A 112 7.01 -6.30 5.97
C VAL A 112 8.51 -6.01 6.14
N MET A 113 8.87 -4.92 6.83
CA MET A 113 10.28 -4.55 7.05
C MET A 113 11.06 -5.59 7.86
N ILE A 114 10.42 -6.28 8.82
CA ILE A 114 11.05 -7.41 9.51
C ILE A 114 11.37 -8.54 8.51
N GLY A 115 10.45 -8.86 7.62
CA GLY A 115 10.68 -9.84 6.56
C GLY A 115 11.80 -9.44 5.59
N VAL A 116 11.88 -8.15 5.22
CA VAL A 116 12.97 -7.61 4.40
C VAL A 116 14.32 -7.79 5.10
N VAL A 117 14.41 -7.40 6.38
CA VAL A 117 15.66 -7.51 7.16
C VAL A 117 16.09 -8.98 7.31
N SER A 118 15.13 -9.89 7.48
CA SER A 118 15.46 -11.33 7.57
C SER A 118 16.07 -11.87 6.27
N LEU A 119 15.56 -11.47 5.10
CA LEU A 119 16.13 -11.87 3.81
C LEU A 119 17.49 -11.21 3.54
N LEU A 120 17.67 -9.96 3.90
CA LEU A 120 18.97 -9.29 3.82
C LEU A 120 20.02 -10.00 4.68
N ALA A 121 19.63 -10.49 5.88
CA ALA A 121 20.51 -11.28 6.72
C ALA A 121 20.91 -12.61 6.06
N VAL A 122 20.01 -13.29 5.32
CA VAL A 122 20.35 -14.48 4.54
C VAL A 122 21.38 -14.17 3.45
N VAL A 123 21.21 -13.05 2.73
CA VAL A 123 22.18 -12.61 1.70
C VAL A 123 23.55 -12.31 2.34
N THR A 124 23.58 -11.63 3.48
CA THR A 124 24.81 -11.33 4.21
C THR A 124 25.51 -12.63 4.66
N LEU A 125 24.78 -13.57 5.28
CA LEU A 125 25.33 -14.88 5.67
C LEU A 125 25.98 -15.59 4.48
N ARG A 126 25.31 -15.58 3.32
CA ARG A 126 25.85 -16.20 2.12
C ARG A 126 27.12 -15.51 1.64
N GLN A 127 27.20 -14.19 1.67
CA GLN A 127 28.38 -13.44 1.21
C GLN A 127 29.57 -13.59 2.13
N ASP A 128 29.34 -13.58 3.45
CA ASP A 128 30.40 -13.68 4.45
C ASP A 128 31.00 -15.09 4.55
N PHE A 129 30.21 -16.12 4.26
CA PHE A 129 30.60 -17.53 4.41
C PHE A 129 30.66 -18.28 3.06
N ALA A 130 30.83 -17.56 1.95
CA ALA A 130 30.98 -18.18 0.64
C ALA A 130 32.18 -19.14 0.62
N GLY A 131 31.92 -20.41 0.27
CA GLY A 131 32.93 -21.46 0.25
C GLY A 131 33.08 -22.27 1.54
N SER A 132 32.28 -22.02 2.58
CA SER A 132 32.22 -22.86 3.78
C SER A 132 31.79 -24.28 3.44
N THR A 133 32.40 -25.28 4.10
CA THR A 133 32.15 -26.71 3.87
C THR A 133 31.95 -27.47 5.17
N GLY A 134 31.38 -28.68 5.08
CA GLY A 134 31.22 -29.55 6.26
C GLY A 134 30.19 -29.06 7.26
N GLY A 135 30.51 -29.14 8.55
CA GLY A 135 29.61 -28.77 9.64
C GLY A 135 29.19 -27.28 9.63
N ASP A 136 30.07 -26.40 9.17
CA ASP A 136 29.78 -24.96 9.06
C ASP A 136 28.70 -24.71 8.01
N ALA A 137 28.76 -25.36 6.85
CA ALA A 137 27.74 -25.25 5.83
C ALA A 137 26.36 -25.72 6.31
N ALA A 138 26.29 -26.82 7.06
CA ALA A 138 25.06 -27.31 7.66
C ALA A 138 24.45 -26.32 8.66
N SER A 139 25.26 -25.71 9.53
CA SER A 139 24.82 -24.69 10.48
C SER A 139 24.30 -23.44 9.78
N LEU A 140 24.96 -23.00 8.71
CA LEU A 140 24.54 -21.85 7.90
C LEU A 140 23.19 -22.12 7.23
N THR A 141 22.99 -23.31 6.66
CA THR A 141 21.72 -23.69 6.03
C THR A 141 20.56 -23.67 7.02
N VAL A 142 20.76 -24.21 8.25
CA VAL A 142 19.73 -24.18 9.30
C VAL A 142 19.40 -22.73 9.69
N THR A 143 20.40 -21.88 9.88
CA THR A 143 20.20 -20.46 10.23
C THR A 143 19.49 -19.70 9.13
N ALA A 144 19.89 -19.90 7.86
CA ALA A 144 19.26 -19.24 6.72
C ALA A 144 17.80 -19.68 6.57
N ASN A 145 17.49 -20.95 6.70
CA ASN A 145 16.12 -21.47 6.64
C ASN A 145 15.26 -20.88 7.77
N ALA A 146 15.76 -20.76 8.98
CA ALA A 146 15.03 -20.10 10.07
C ALA A 146 14.71 -18.62 9.77
N LEU A 147 15.59 -17.89 9.08
CA LEU A 147 15.33 -16.52 8.63
C LEU A 147 14.31 -16.46 7.48
N VAL A 148 14.33 -17.44 6.59
CA VAL A 148 13.30 -17.59 5.53
C VAL A 148 11.94 -17.90 6.16
N ASP A 149 11.87 -18.76 7.17
CA ASP A 149 10.63 -19.04 7.89
C ASP A 149 10.11 -17.80 8.61
N LEU A 150 10.99 -17.00 9.23
CA LEU A 150 10.60 -15.69 9.79
C LEU A 150 9.98 -14.79 8.71
N ARG A 151 10.57 -14.74 7.52
CA ARG A 151 10.00 -13.98 6.39
C ARG A 151 8.62 -14.53 5.99
N ASN A 152 8.43 -15.83 5.96
CA ASN A 152 7.14 -16.44 5.61
C ASN A 152 6.06 -16.11 6.64
N TRP A 153 6.37 -16.18 7.93
CA TRP A 153 5.45 -15.75 9.01
C TRP A 153 5.13 -14.25 8.95
N THR A 154 6.11 -13.41 8.69
CA THR A 154 5.86 -11.97 8.54
C THR A 154 5.03 -11.67 7.31
N PHE A 155 5.16 -12.42 6.22
CA PHE A 155 4.31 -12.28 5.05
C PHE A 155 2.84 -12.66 5.34
N LEU A 156 2.62 -13.73 6.09
CA LEU A 156 1.27 -14.14 6.49
C LEU A 156 0.60 -13.09 7.40
N LEU A 157 1.32 -12.60 8.41
CA LEU A 157 0.77 -11.69 9.42
C LEU A 157 0.70 -10.22 8.96
N GLY A 158 1.59 -9.79 8.08
CA GLY A 158 1.59 -8.46 7.48
C GLY A 158 0.73 -8.43 6.20
N PRO A 159 1.32 -8.59 5.02
CA PRO A 159 0.61 -8.50 3.74
C PRO A 159 -0.56 -9.49 3.58
N GLY A 160 -0.52 -10.62 4.27
CA GLY A 160 -1.61 -11.59 4.27
C GLY A 160 -2.81 -11.14 5.08
N LEU A 161 -2.62 -10.78 6.34
CA LEU A 161 -3.70 -10.54 7.30
C LEU A 161 -4.16 -9.07 7.34
N MET A 162 -3.23 -8.11 7.34
CA MET A 162 -3.56 -6.69 7.55
C MET A 162 -4.48 -6.08 6.49
N PRO A 163 -4.43 -6.45 5.20
CA PRO A 163 -5.36 -5.91 4.20
C PRO A 163 -6.84 -6.19 4.51
N ALA A 164 -7.16 -7.27 5.25
CA ALA A 164 -8.53 -7.51 5.70
C ALA A 164 -8.98 -6.44 6.72
N PHE A 165 -8.13 -6.08 7.69
CA PHE A 165 -8.42 -4.98 8.62
C PHE A 165 -8.49 -3.64 7.92
N ASN A 166 -7.60 -3.39 6.95
CA ASN A 166 -7.63 -2.19 6.12
C ASN A 166 -8.95 -2.11 5.34
N ALA A 167 -9.42 -3.22 4.76
CA ALA A 167 -10.68 -3.30 4.04
C ALA A 167 -11.87 -3.02 4.95
N ILE A 168 -11.89 -3.55 6.17
CA ILE A 168 -12.96 -3.29 7.14
C ILE A 168 -12.97 -1.81 7.53
N LEU A 169 -11.83 -1.24 7.91
CA LEU A 169 -11.74 0.12 8.43
C LEU A 169 -11.94 1.16 7.32
N LEU A 170 -11.11 1.15 6.30
CA LEU A 170 -11.19 2.09 5.20
C LEU A 170 -12.43 1.83 4.33
N GLY A 171 -12.75 0.58 4.04
CA GLY A 171 -13.94 0.21 3.27
C GLY A 171 -15.21 0.73 3.92
N THR A 172 -15.37 0.61 5.25
CA THR A 172 -16.51 1.18 5.97
C THR A 172 -16.54 2.71 5.88
N LEU A 173 -15.39 3.37 6.04
CA LEU A 173 -15.28 4.82 5.91
C LEU A 173 -15.68 5.28 4.50
N LEU A 174 -15.15 4.65 3.44
CA LEU A 174 -15.46 5.00 2.06
C LEU A 174 -16.91 4.69 1.67
N TYR A 175 -17.46 3.55 2.18
CA TYR A 175 -18.85 3.18 1.93
C TYR A 175 -19.85 4.18 2.53
N ARG A 176 -19.60 4.61 3.77
CA ARG A 176 -20.46 5.56 4.49
C ARG A 176 -20.32 6.99 3.96
N SER A 177 -19.11 7.44 3.66
CA SER A 177 -18.83 8.80 3.17
C SER A 177 -19.22 8.99 1.69
N ARG A 178 -19.34 7.92 0.91
CA ARG A 178 -19.53 7.98 -0.55
C ARG A 178 -18.41 8.73 -1.30
N LEU A 179 -17.22 8.80 -0.72
CA LEU A 179 -16.06 9.42 -1.37
C LEU A 179 -15.63 8.71 -2.66
N VAL A 180 -16.02 7.44 -2.79
CA VAL A 180 -15.90 6.63 -4.01
C VAL A 180 -17.23 5.91 -4.25
N PRO A 181 -17.51 5.42 -5.49
CA PRO A 181 -18.69 4.61 -5.76
C PRO A 181 -18.80 3.43 -4.79
N ARG A 182 -19.96 3.22 -4.20
CA ARG A 182 -20.19 2.22 -3.15
C ARG A 182 -19.82 0.79 -3.54
N ILE A 183 -19.86 0.48 -4.83
CA ILE A 183 -19.48 -0.85 -5.34
C ILE A 183 -18.02 -1.18 -4.98
N ILE A 184 -17.12 -0.20 -5.04
CA ILE A 184 -15.69 -0.39 -4.76
C ILE A 184 -15.47 -0.84 -3.30
N PRO A 185 -15.89 -0.08 -2.27
CA PRO A 185 -15.71 -0.52 -0.88
C PRO A 185 -16.55 -1.77 -0.52
N THR A 186 -17.67 -2.03 -1.21
CA THR A 186 -18.47 -3.25 -0.99
C THR A 186 -17.65 -4.51 -1.32
N VAL A 187 -16.89 -4.49 -2.42
CA VAL A 187 -16.01 -5.62 -2.78
C VAL A 187 -14.98 -5.88 -1.69
N GLY A 188 -14.37 -4.82 -1.13
CA GLY A 188 -13.42 -4.95 -0.02
C GLY A 188 -14.06 -5.49 1.26
N LEU A 189 -15.25 -5.00 1.62
CA LEU A 189 -15.98 -5.44 2.81
C LEU A 189 -16.44 -6.91 2.72
N ILE A 190 -16.77 -7.40 1.53
CA ILE A 190 -17.05 -8.82 1.27
C ILE A 190 -15.75 -9.63 1.26
N GLY A 191 -14.70 -9.08 0.67
CA GLY A 191 -13.40 -9.74 0.58
C GLY A 191 -12.70 -9.90 1.93
N ALA A 192 -12.90 -8.98 2.86
CA ALA A 192 -12.24 -9.02 4.16
C ALA A 192 -12.47 -10.31 4.96
N PRO A 193 -13.71 -10.80 5.18
CA PRO A 193 -13.93 -12.08 5.85
C PRO A 193 -13.40 -13.27 5.06
N LEU A 194 -13.40 -13.23 3.72
CA LEU A 194 -12.82 -14.28 2.89
C LEU A 194 -11.30 -14.36 3.09
N LEU A 195 -10.64 -13.21 3.07
CA LEU A 195 -9.21 -13.13 3.32
C LEU A 195 -8.86 -13.58 4.75
N LEU A 196 -9.62 -13.13 5.77
CA LEU A 196 -9.42 -13.58 7.15
C LEU A 196 -9.54 -15.09 7.27
N THR A 197 -10.54 -15.70 6.61
CA THR A 197 -10.71 -17.15 6.59
C THR A 197 -9.52 -17.86 5.95
N ALA A 198 -9.03 -17.35 4.80
CA ALA A 198 -7.84 -17.91 4.15
C ALA A 198 -6.60 -17.84 5.04
N MET A 199 -6.38 -16.67 5.68
CA MET A 199 -5.21 -16.46 6.55
C MET A 199 -5.27 -17.31 7.81
N LEU A 200 -6.43 -17.49 8.42
CA LEU A 200 -6.61 -18.39 9.56
C LEU A 200 -6.42 -19.85 9.15
N ALA A 201 -6.96 -20.27 8.01
CA ALA A 201 -6.75 -21.62 7.49
C ALA A 201 -5.26 -21.91 7.21
N THR A 202 -4.54 -20.93 6.67
CA THR A 202 -3.08 -21.03 6.47
C THR A 202 -2.34 -21.05 7.80
N PHE A 203 -2.72 -20.21 8.76
CA PHE A 203 -2.07 -20.14 10.08
C PHE A 203 -2.15 -21.47 10.84
N PHE A 204 -3.28 -22.19 10.72
CA PHE A 204 -3.46 -23.52 11.32
C PHE A 204 -3.04 -24.68 10.41
N GLY A 205 -2.42 -24.40 9.26
CA GLY A 205 -1.88 -25.42 8.35
C GLY A 205 -2.94 -26.19 7.56
N ALA A 206 -4.18 -25.68 7.48
CA ALA A 206 -5.25 -26.31 6.71
C ALA A 206 -5.11 -26.11 5.19
N ILE A 207 -4.46 -25.02 4.77
CA ILE A 207 -4.11 -24.74 3.38
C ILE A 207 -2.71 -24.13 3.32
N ASP A 208 -2.01 -24.32 2.20
CA ASP A 208 -0.72 -23.68 1.97
C ASP A 208 -0.90 -22.19 1.64
N GLN A 209 0.04 -21.36 2.11
CA GLN A 209 0.03 -19.91 1.92
C GLN A 209 0.00 -19.48 0.45
N VAL A 210 0.67 -20.22 -0.42
CA VAL A 210 0.69 -20.01 -1.88
C VAL A 210 -0.12 -21.11 -2.58
N SER A 211 -1.37 -21.30 -2.16
CA SER A 211 -2.30 -22.22 -2.80
C SER A 211 -3.32 -21.49 -3.68
N SER A 212 -3.90 -22.21 -4.64
CA SER A 212 -4.99 -21.66 -5.48
C SER A 212 -6.19 -21.21 -4.64
N VAL A 213 -6.49 -21.91 -3.54
CA VAL A 213 -7.58 -21.56 -2.61
C VAL A 213 -7.28 -20.25 -1.91
N ALA A 214 -6.08 -20.08 -1.33
CA ALA A 214 -5.66 -18.83 -0.71
C ALA A 214 -5.71 -17.68 -1.72
N GLY A 215 -5.23 -17.89 -2.95
CA GLY A 215 -5.27 -16.89 -4.02
C GLY A 215 -6.70 -16.45 -4.37
N ILE A 216 -7.63 -17.38 -4.56
CA ILE A 216 -9.03 -17.06 -4.87
C ILE A 216 -9.69 -16.26 -3.75
N LEU A 217 -9.46 -16.63 -2.49
CA LEU A 217 -10.04 -15.94 -1.34
C LEU A 217 -9.42 -14.55 -1.11
N THR A 218 -8.19 -14.32 -1.55
CA THR A 218 -7.50 -13.01 -1.48
C THR A 218 -7.93 -12.07 -2.60
N LEU A 219 -8.35 -12.59 -3.75
CA LEU A 219 -8.62 -11.82 -4.97
C LEU A 219 -9.60 -10.65 -4.77
N PRO A 220 -10.71 -10.78 -4.00
CA PRO A 220 -11.64 -9.66 -3.81
C PRO A 220 -11.01 -8.46 -3.10
N VAL A 221 -10.14 -8.69 -2.09
CA VAL A 221 -9.44 -7.60 -1.39
C VAL A 221 -8.41 -6.95 -2.33
N ALA A 222 -7.66 -7.73 -3.10
CA ALA A 222 -6.73 -7.19 -4.09
C ALA A 222 -7.46 -6.38 -5.17
N ALA A 223 -8.59 -6.87 -5.69
CA ALA A 223 -9.40 -6.15 -6.66
C ALA A 223 -9.96 -4.84 -6.09
N TRP A 224 -10.37 -4.83 -4.83
CA TRP A 224 -10.82 -3.63 -4.13
C TRP A 224 -9.70 -2.59 -4.00
N GLU A 225 -8.54 -2.97 -3.47
CA GLU A 225 -7.41 -2.05 -3.30
C GLU A 225 -6.95 -1.46 -4.64
N PHE A 226 -6.85 -2.29 -5.67
CA PHE A 226 -6.50 -1.84 -7.01
C PHE A 226 -7.55 -0.86 -7.58
N SER A 227 -8.84 -1.16 -7.41
CA SER A 227 -9.94 -0.30 -7.87
C SER A 227 -9.98 1.03 -7.14
N VAL A 228 -9.73 1.04 -5.81
CA VAL A 228 -9.56 2.26 -5.00
C VAL A 228 -8.40 3.09 -5.53
N GLY A 229 -7.26 2.45 -5.77
CA GLY A 229 -6.06 3.09 -6.33
C GLY A 229 -6.35 3.77 -7.68
N LEU A 230 -6.94 3.04 -8.61
CA LEU A 230 -7.32 3.58 -9.92
C LEU A 230 -8.33 4.73 -9.80
N TRP A 231 -9.41 4.52 -9.04
CA TRP A 231 -10.44 5.54 -8.91
C TRP A 231 -9.87 6.84 -8.33
N MET A 232 -9.16 6.78 -7.21
CA MET A 232 -8.61 7.95 -6.56
C MET A 232 -7.56 8.68 -7.42
N THR A 233 -6.75 7.93 -8.18
CA THR A 233 -5.73 8.52 -9.06
C THR A 233 -6.36 9.32 -10.21
N PHE A 234 -7.37 8.76 -10.89
CA PHE A 234 -7.90 9.34 -12.12
C PHE A 234 -9.15 10.18 -11.91
N LYS A 235 -10.06 9.76 -11.02
CA LYS A 235 -11.35 10.44 -10.78
C LYS A 235 -11.33 11.33 -9.54
N GLY A 236 -10.50 11.01 -8.53
CA GLY A 236 -10.51 11.71 -7.26
C GLY A 236 -11.68 11.30 -6.38
N PHE A 237 -12.04 12.15 -5.40
CA PHE A 237 -13.21 11.92 -4.56
C PHE A 237 -14.49 12.37 -5.27
N THR A 238 -15.57 11.62 -5.07
CA THR A 238 -16.92 12.07 -5.44
C THR A 238 -17.42 13.13 -4.46
N PRO A 239 -18.31 14.06 -4.88
CA PRO A 239 -18.94 15.00 -3.98
C PRO A 239 -19.56 14.28 -2.76
N SER A 240 -19.24 14.73 -1.57
CA SER A 240 -19.62 14.07 -0.32
C SER A 240 -19.80 15.10 0.80
N PRO A 241 -20.77 14.92 1.72
CA PRO A 241 -20.95 15.81 2.87
C PRO A 241 -19.75 15.85 3.83
N VAL A 242 -18.81 14.92 3.70
CA VAL A 242 -17.56 14.88 4.48
C VAL A 242 -16.51 15.86 3.94
N LEU A 243 -16.65 16.27 2.67
CA LEU A 243 -15.76 17.25 2.05
C LEU A 243 -16.18 18.68 2.43
N PRO A 244 -15.22 19.63 2.54
CA PRO A 244 -15.58 21.03 2.72
C PRO A 244 -16.41 21.48 1.51
N THR A 245 -17.54 22.12 1.79
CA THR A 245 -18.28 22.85 0.76
C THR A 245 -17.44 24.08 0.42
N ILE A 246 -16.98 24.19 -0.81
CA ILE A 246 -16.39 25.45 -1.29
C ILE A 246 -17.56 26.42 -1.45
N ASP A 247 -17.70 27.35 -0.52
CA ASP A 247 -18.69 28.42 -0.64
C ASP A 247 -18.31 29.28 -1.86
N PRO A 248 -19.23 29.48 -2.85
CA PRO A 248 -18.96 30.36 -3.97
C PRO A 248 -18.57 31.78 -3.55
N ALA A 249 -18.93 32.22 -2.32
CA ALA A 249 -18.54 33.50 -1.75
C ALA A 249 -17.04 33.55 -1.43
N ASP A 250 -16.43 32.45 -0.96
CA ASP A 250 -15.01 32.41 -0.64
C ASP A 250 -14.14 32.47 -1.90
N THR A 251 -14.65 31.97 -3.01
CA THR A 251 -13.95 32.06 -4.32
C THR A 251 -13.92 33.51 -4.82
N LYS A 252 -14.92 34.33 -4.48
CA LYS A 252 -14.96 35.76 -4.82
C LYS A 252 -14.09 36.62 -3.89
N ALA A 253 -13.95 36.26 -2.62
CA ALA A 253 -13.10 36.95 -1.66
C ALA A 253 -11.61 36.84 -1.97
N VAL A 254 -11.17 35.68 -2.51
CA VAL A 254 -9.80 35.47 -2.98
C VAL A 254 -9.52 36.21 -4.30
N ALA A 255 -10.55 36.48 -5.11
CA ALA A 255 -10.43 37.21 -6.38
C ALA A 255 -10.41 38.74 -6.24
N HIS A 256 -10.77 39.30 -5.07
CA HIS A 256 -10.68 40.71 -4.77
C HIS A 256 -10.00 40.92 -3.41
N PRO A 257 -8.65 40.98 -3.36
CA PRO A 257 -8.00 41.56 -2.19
C PRO A 257 -8.43 43.05 -2.12
N ALA A 258 -9.02 43.43 -0.98
CA ALA A 258 -9.36 44.81 -0.74
C ALA A 258 -8.08 45.68 -0.86
N VAL A 259 -8.17 46.68 -1.72
CA VAL A 259 -7.15 47.72 -1.91
C VAL A 259 -7.22 48.66 -0.71
#